data_be2398266ab65f2a435d01f74093dbb7
#
_entry.id   be2398266ab65f2a435d01f74093dbb7
#
_cell.length_a   1.000
_cell.length_b   1.000
_cell.length_c   1.000
_cell.angle_alpha   90.00
_cell.angle_beta   90.00
_cell.angle_gamma   90.00
#
_symmetry.space_group_name_H-M   'P 1'
#
loop_
_entity.id
_entity.type
_entity.pdbx_description
1 polymer ?
#
loop_
_entity_poly.entity_id
_entity_poly.type
_entity_poly.pdbx_seq_one_letter_code
_entity_poly.pdbx_strand_id
1 'polypeptide(L)'
;MHLKDRLAANLSGGERQRVWIAMALAQEPKILILDEPTTYLDICHQLEVLELVSKLNREENITIIMVLHDINQAVRYSSEIFVLENGIIERQGTPIDVMTHDAIADIFEVDADVEMRRGRPSISINGLLD
;
A
#
# COMPACT_ATOMS: atom_id res chain seq x y z
N MET A 1 0.90 -28.16 -6.38
CA MET A 1 -0.46 -28.04 -6.97
C MET A 1 -0.63 -26.59 -7.45
N HIS A 2 -0.81 -26.37 -8.72
CA HIS A 2 -0.93 -25.02 -9.28
C HIS A 2 -2.31 -24.42 -8.96
N LEU A 3 -2.35 -23.10 -8.70
CA LEU A 3 -3.58 -22.37 -8.38
C LEU A 3 -4.68 -22.50 -9.44
N LYS A 4 -4.29 -22.70 -10.72
CA LYS A 4 -5.21 -22.87 -11.84
C LYS A 4 -6.16 -24.07 -11.70
N ASP A 5 -5.76 -25.08 -10.91
CA ASP A 5 -6.51 -26.32 -10.74
C ASP A 5 -7.43 -26.29 -9.49
N ARG A 6 -7.51 -25.14 -8.80
CA ARG A 6 -8.30 -24.95 -7.58
C ARG A 6 -9.48 -24.02 -7.82
N LEU A 7 -10.64 -24.36 -7.24
CA LEU A 7 -11.79 -23.45 -7.22
C LEU A 7 -11.47 -22.20 -6.38
N ALA A 8 -11.91 -21.03 -6.82
CA ALA A 8 -11.68 -19.77 -6.13
C ALA A 8 -12.13 -19.78 -4.66
N ALA A 9 -13.20 -20.53 -4.33
CA ALA A 9 -13.69 -20.71 -2.97
C ALA A 9 -12.70 -21.44 -2.04
N ASN A 10 -11.76 -22.21 -2.59
CA ASN A 10 -10.77 -23.00 -1.85
C ASN A 10 -9.40 -22.32 -1.75
N LEU A 11 -9.28 -21.07 -2.20
CA LEU A 11 -8.07 -20.29 -2.11
C LEU A 11 -7.95 -19.59 -0.77
N SER A 12 -6.72 -19.43 -0.25
CA SER A 12 -6.44 -18.54 0.87
C SER A 12 -6.70 -17.08 0.48
N GLY A 13 -6.77 -16.19 1.48
CA GLY A 13 -6.94 -14.74 1.22
C GLY A 13 -5.85 -14.17 0.30
N GLY A 14 -4.58 -14.50 0.56
CA GLY A 14 -3.46 -14.07 -0.27
C GLY A 14 -3.47 -14.67 -1.67
N GLU A 15 -3.82 -15.96 -1.81
CA GLU A 15 -3.98 -16.61 -3.11
C GLU A 15 -5.11 -15.97 -3.92
N ARG A 16 -6.22 -15.67 -3.27
CA ARG A 16 -7.38 -14.98 -3.86
C ARG A 16 -6.99 -13.60 -4.39
N GLN A 17 -6.26 -12.84 -3.59
CA GLN A 17 -5.79 -11.50 -3.97
C GLN A 17 -4.90 -11.56 -5.20
N ARG A 18 -3.95 -12.50 -5.25
CA ARG A 18 -3.08 -12.70 -6.42
C ARG A 18 -3.85 -13.09 -7.68
N VAL A 19 -4.87 -13.92 -7.55
CA VAL A 19 -5.75 -14.29 -8.69
C VAL A 19 -6.50 -13.07 -9.21
N TRP A 20 -7.03 -12.21 -8.36
CA TRP A 20 -7.71 -11.00 -8.79
C TRP A 20 -6.78 -10.00 -9.49
N ILE A 21 -5.56 -9.84 -8.99
CA ILE A 21 -4.53 -9.04 -9.67
C ILE A 21 -4.22 -9.64 -11.05
N ALA A 22 -4.06 -10.96 -11.15
CA ALA A 22 -3.82 -11.65 -12.42
C ALA A 22 -4.97 -11.46 -13.41
N MET A 23 -6.22 -11.51 -12.94
CA MET A 23 -7.41 -11.23 -13.77
C MET A 23 -7.41 -9.79 -14.31
N ALA A 24 -7.06 -8.81 -13.47
CA ALA A 24 -6.95 -7.43 -13.90
C ALA A 24 -5.82 -7.24 -14.92
N LEU A 25 -4.69 -7.89 -14.72
CA LEU A 25 -3.54 -7.86 -15.64
C LEU A 25 -3.83 -8.49 -17.00
N ALA A 26 -4.71 -9.49 -17.06
CA ALA A 26 -5.13 -10.13 -18.32
C ALA A 26 -5.81 -9.14 -19.28
N GLN A 27 -6.25 -7.99 -18.79
CA GLN A 27 -6.83 -6.90 -19.60
C GLN A 27 -5.75 -5.93 -20.14
N GLU A 28 -4.48 -6.19 -19.87
CA GLU A 28 -3.34 -5.33 -20.27
C GLU A 28 -3.53 -3.85 -19.87
N PRO A 29 -3.78 -3.55 -18.59
CA PRO A 29 -4.10 -2.20 -18.16
C PRO A 29 -2.84 -1.31 -18.19
N LYS A 30 -3.02 -0.02 -18.46
CA LYS A 30 -2.00 1.01 -18.23
C LYS A 30 -2.00 1.51 -16.79
N ILE A 31 -3.17 1.47 -16.16
CA ILE A 31 -3.39 1.90 -14.77
C ILE A 31 -4.11 0.76 -14.04
N LEU A 32 -3.58 0.38 -12.89
CA LEU A 32 -4.18 -0.60 -11.99
C LEU A 32 -4.54 0.09 -10.68
N ILE A 33 -5.82 0.03 -10.31
CA ILE A 33 -6.32 0.59 -9.05
C ILE A 33 -6.61 -0.56 -8.09
N LEU A 34 -6.00 -0.52 -6.91
CA LEU A 34 -6.15 -1.51 -5.86
C LEU A 34 -6.71 -0.85 -4.61
N ASP A 35 -7.91 -1.23 -4.23
CA ASP A 35 -8.56 -0.74 -3.01
C ASP A 35 -8.30 -1.70 -1.86
N GLU A 36 -7.47 -1.25 -0.91
CA GLU A 36 -7.09 -2.01 0.29
C GLU A 36 -6.59 -3.43 0.00
N PRO A 37 -5.56 -3.61 -0.86
CA PRO A 37 -5.15 -4.93 -1.33
C PRO A 37 -4.51 -5.81 -0.25
N THR A 38 -4.21 -5.26 0.92
CA THR A 38 -3.57 -5.94 2.05
C THR A 38 -4.51 -6.25 3.22
N THR A 39 -5.76 -5.79 3.15
CA THR A 39 -6.76 -5.99 4.22
C THR A 39 -7.08 -7.49 4.39
N TYR A 40 -7.24 -7.92 5.65
CA TYR A 40 -7.50 -9.31 6.05
C TYR A 40 -6.39 -10.32 5.72
N LEU A 41 -5.21 -9.86 5.35
CA LEU A 41 -4.03 -10.71 5.15
C LEU A 41 -3.10 -10.65 6.36
N ASP A 42 -2.41 -11.73 6.64
CA ASP A 42 -1.28 -11.72 7.57
C ASP A 42 -0.08 -10.97 6.96
N ILE A 43 0.91 -10.65 7.78
CA ILE A 43 2.06 -9.82 7.39
C ILE A 43 2.81 -10.42 6.18
N CYS A 44 2.98 -11.74 6.14
CA CYS A 44 3.69 -12.40 5.04
C CYS A 44 2.94 -12.19 3.71
N HIS A 45 1.65 -12.46 3.68
CA HIS A 45 0.84 -12.30 2.49
C HIS A 45 0.65 -10.84 2.08
N GLN A 46 0.58 -9.91 3.04
CA GLN A 46 0.59 -8.47 2.73
C GLN A 46 1.86 -8.08 1.95
N LEU A 47 3.02 -8.52 2.43
CA LEU A 47 4.29 -8.24 1.77
C LEU A 47 4.37 -8.89 0.39
N GLU A 48 3.91 -10.14 0.24
CA GLU A 48 3.88 -10.80 -1.06
C GLU A 48 3.06 -10.03 -2.10
N VAL A 49 1.90 -9.50 -1.71
CA VAL A 49 1.06 -8.67 -2.59
C VAL A 49 1.76 -7.36 -2.95
N LEU A 50 2.34 -6.66 -1.98
CA LEU A 50 3.02 -5.38 -2.20
C LEU A 50 4.29 -5.53 -3.04
N GLU A 51 5.06 -6.59 -2.82
CA GLU A 51 6.24 -6.90 -3.67
C GLU A 51 5.83 -7.25 -5.10
N LEU A 52 4.76 -8.03 -5.29
CA LEU A 52 4.21 -8.32 -6.62
C LEU A 52 3.80 -7.03 -7.34
N VAL A 53 3.05 -6.17 -6.67
CA VAL A 53 2.59 -4.89 -7.22
C VAL A 53 3.76 -3.98 -7.59
N SER A 54 4.77 -3.90 -6.71
CA SER A 54 5.99 -3.14 -6.96
C SER A 54 6.77 -3.65 -8.18
N LYS A 55 6.85 -4.98 -8.33
CA LYS A 55 7.47 -5.63 -9.49
C LYS A 55 6.75 -5.28 -10.78
N LEU A 56 5.42 -5.38 -10.79
CA LEU A 56 4.60 -5.03 -11.95
C LEU A 56 4.78 -3.58 -12.38
N ASN A 57 4.85 -2.65 -11.44
CA ASN A 57 5.12 -1.25 -11.73
C ASN A 57 6.49 -1.06 -12.42
N ARG A 58 7.54 -1.72 -11.89
CA ARG A 58 8.91 -1.57 -12.41
C ARG A 58 9.14 -2.26 -13.75
N GLU A 59 8.61 -3.48 -13.93
CA GLU A 59 8.92 -4.32 -15.09
C GLU A 59 7.93 -4.12 -16.23
N GLU A 60 6.66 -3.90 -15.92
CA GLU A 60 5.59 -3.78 -16.93
C GLU A 60 5.16 -2.33 -17.18
N ASN A 61 5.76 -1.34 -16.51
CA ASN A 61 5.41 0.09 -16.61
C ASN A 61 3.92 0.39 -16.36
N ILE A 62 3.28 -0.40 -15.52
CA ILE A 62 1.90 -0.17 -15.12
C ILE A 62 1.87 0.89 -14.03
N THR A 63 1.09 1.95 -14.21
CA THR A 63 0.82 2.90 -13.12
C THR A 63 -0.10 2.26 -12.10
N ILE A 64 0.29 2.27 -10.85
CA ILE A 64 -0.47 1.61 -9.77
C ILE A 64 -0.91 2.64 -8.76
N ILE A 65 -2.21 2.65 -8.48
CA ILE A 65 -2.83 3.46 -7.43
C ILE A 65 -3.36 2.49 -6.37
N MET A 66 -2.91 2.65 -5.13
CA MET A 66 -3.33 1.80 -4.02
C MET A 66 -3.92 2.63 -2.90
N VAL A 67 -5.00 2.15 -2.29
CA VAL A 67 -5.47 2.62 -0.99
C VAL A 67 -4.88 1.71 0.07
N LEU A 68 -4.09 2.28 0.97
CA LEU A 68 -3.43 1.56 2.07
C LEU A 68 -3.74 2.23 3.40
N HIS A 69 -3.93 1.43 4.45
CA HIS A 69 -4.14 1.93 5.82
C HIS A 69 -2.85 1.95 6.65
N ASP A 70 -1.90 1.09 6.33
CA ASP A 70 -0.59 1.07 7.00
C ASP A 70 0.33 2.15 6.41
N ILE A 71 0.66 3.13 7.22
CA ILE A 71 1.49 4.28 6.84
C ILE A 71 2.89 3.83 6.40
N ASN A 72 3.49 2.86 7.11
CA ASN A 72 4.82 2.38 6.77
C ASN A 72 4.83 1.58 5.46
N GLN A 73 3.75 0.83 5.16
CA GLN A 73 3.59 0.19 3.86
C GLN A 73 3.42 1.24 2.75
N ALA A 74 2.61 2.27 2.96
CA ALA A 74 2.45 3.36 2.00
C ALA A 74 3.79 4.04 1.71
N VAL A 75 4.56 4.40 2.73
CA VAL A 75 5.89 5.01 2.58
C VAL A 75 6.86 4.10 1.84
N ARG A 76 6.85 2.80 2.14
CA ARG A 76 7.81 1.85 1.58
C ARG A 76 7.56 1.56 0.11
N TYR A 77 6.30 1.44 -0.29
CA TYR A 77 5.92 0.94 -1.62
C TYR A 77 5.42 2.01 -2.59
N SER A 78 5.37 3.29 -2.19
CA SER A 78 4.93 4.38 -3.05
C SER A 78 6.07 5.31 -3.45
N SER A 79 5.98 5.87 -4.64
CA SER A 79 6.81 7.00 -5.10
C SER A 79 6.14 8.33 -4.79
N GLU A 80 4.81 8.36 -4.74
CA GLU A 80 4.00 9.52 -4.43
C GLU A 80 2.85 9.11 -3.51
N ILE A 81 2.53 9.96 -2.54
CA ILE A 81 1.47 9.75 -1.56
C ILE A 81 0.46 10.87 -1.66
N PHE A 82 -0.81 10.50 -1.69
CA PHE A 82 -1.95 11.40 -1.56
C PHE A 82 -2.63 11.09 -0.23
N VAL A 83 -2.77 12.09 0.61
CA VAL A 83 -3.54 11.98 1.84
C VAL A 83 -4.92 12.55 1.61
N LEU A 84 -5.93 11.71 1.76
CA LEU A 84 -7.33 12.08 1.59
C LEU A 84 -8.01 12.17 2.95
N GLU A 85 -8.69 13.27 3.18
CA GLU A 85 -9.56 13.47 4.34
C GLU A 85 -10.88 14.09 3.87
N ASN A 86 -12.00 13.50 4.28
CA ASN A 86 -13.35 13.97 3.91
C ASN A 86 -13.57 14.20 2.40
N GLY A 87 -12.93 13.37 1.56
CA GLY A 87 -13.02 13.48 0.10
C GLY A 87 -12.15 14.57 -0.53
N ILE A 88 -11.27 15.20 0.24
CA ILE A 88 -10.34 16.25 -0.20
C ILE A 88 -8.91 15.73 -0.09
N ILE A 89 -8.06 16.08 -1.06
CA ILE A 89 -6.63 15.83 -0.98
C ILE A 89 -6.01 16.92 -0.09
N GLU A 90 -5.66 16.53 1.12
CA GLU A 90 -5.04 17.43 2.10
C GLU A 90 -3.54 17.62 1.85
N ARG A 91 -2.87 16.55 1.43
CA ARG A 91 -1.43 16.57 1.13
C ARG A 91 -1.12 15.67 -0.07
N GLN A 92 -0.10 16.06 -0.79
CA GLN A 92 0.43 15.29 -1.93
C GLN A 92 1.93 15.51 -2.06
N GLY A 93 2.67 14.47 -2.38
CA GLY A 93 4.10 14.55 -2.65
C GLY A 93 4.84 13.23 -2.40
N THR A 94 6.16 13.31 -2.38
CA THR A 94 6.98 12.15 -2.05
C THR A 94 6.76 11.71 -0.60
N PRO A 95 7.06 10.46 -0.24
CA PRO A 95 6.96 10.01 1.15
C PRO A 95 7.72 10.90 2.15
N ILE A 96 8.88 11.45 1.74
CA ILE A 96 9.68 12.34 2.59
C ILE A 96 8.98 13.67 2.82
N ASP A 97 8.36 14.23 1.79
CA ASP A 97 7.69 15.53 1.87
C ASP A 97 6.38 15.47 2.65
N VAL A 98 5.66 14.35 2.51
CA VAL A 98 4.30 14.19 3.08
C VAL A 98 4.34 13.64 4.51
N MET A 99 5.20 12.64 4.79
CA MET A 99 5.20 11.94 6.08
C MET A 99 6.21 12.54 7.07
N THR A 100 5.97 13.78 7.44
CA THR A 100 6.70 14.49 8.51
C THR A 100 6.01 14.29 9.84
N HIS A 101 6.73 14.52 10.95
CA HIS A 101 6.18 14.50 12.31
C HIS A 101 4.90 15.34 12.43
N ASP A 102 4.96 16.60 11.99
CA ASP A 102 3.84 17.52 12.10
C ASP A 102 2.65 17.08 11.23
N ALA A 103 2.92 16.56 10.02
CA ALA A 103 1.89 16.05 9.13
C ALA A 103 1.16 14.85 9.75
N ILE A 104 1.89 13.94 10.37
CA ILE A 104 1.31 12.75 11.01
C ILE A 104 0.46 13.15 12.21
N ALA A 105 0.93 14.10 13.01
CA ALA A 105 0.17 14.64 14.13
C ALA A 105 -1.14 15.29 13.66
N ASP A 106 -1.07 16.12 12.62
CA ASP A 106 -2.24 16.84 12.08
C ASP A 106 -3.27 15.90 11.44
N ILE A 107 -2.81 14.89 10.68
CA ILE A 107 -3.69 14.05 9.87
C ILE A 107 -4.28 12.89 10.69
N PHE A 108 -3.44 12.25 11.51
CA PHE A 108 -3.83 11.03 12.22
C PHE A 108 -4.12 11.25 13.71
N GLU A 109 -3.92 12.48 14.21
CA GLU A 109 -4.14 12.84 15.62
C GLU A 109 -3.36 11.97 16.60
N VAL A 110 -2.13 11.57 16.19
CA VAL A 110 -1.24 10.71 16.97
C VAL A 110 0.13 11.36 17.18
N ASP A 111 0.74 11.05 18.32
CA ASP A 111 2.14 11.31 18.56
C ASP A 111 2.98 10.21 17.91
N ALA A 112 3.96 10.59 17.10
CA ALA A 112 4.79 9.63 16.38
C ALA A 112 6.21 10.16 16.17
N ASP A 113 7.18 9.26 16.23
CA ASP A 113 8.55 9.52 15.81
C ASP A 113 8.71 9.21 14.32
N VAL A 114 9.38 10.08 13.60
CA VAL A 114 9.72 9.89 12.19
C VAL A 114 11.23 9.85 12.04
N GLU A 115 11.75 8.69 11.69
CA GLU A 115 13.17 8.47 11.45
C GLU A 115 13.43 8.11 9.99
N MET A 116 14.58 8.53 9.45
CA MET A 116 14.99 8.09 8.11
C MET A 116 15.65 6.72 8.19
N ARG A 117 15.07 5.72 7.53
CA ARG A 117 15.62 4.37 7.39
C ARG A 117 15.71 3.98 5.93
N ARG A 118 16.91 3.61 5.49
CA ARG A 118 17.18 3.21 4.09
C ARG A 118 16.65 4.23 3.06
N GLY A 119 16.79 5.54 3.37
CA GLY A 119 16.37 6.63 2.49
C GLY A 119 14.86 6.92 2.47
N ARG A 120 14.08 6.33 3.38
CA ARG A 120 12.64 6.55 3.50
C ARG A 120 12.25 6.84 4.94
N PRO A 121 11.17 7.61 5.19
CA PRO A 121 10.63 7.78 6.52
C PRO A 121 10.19 6.42 7.11
N SER A 122 10.43 6.24 8.39
CA SER A 122 9.92 5.13 9.20
C SER A 122 9.19 5.73 10.39
N ILE A 123 7.91 5.39 10.51
CA ILE A 123 7.01 6.00 11.48
C ILE A 123 6.79 5.03 12.64
N SER A 124 7.07 5.50 13.85
CA SER A 124 6.78 4.78 15.10
C SER A 124 5.74 5.55 15.89
N ILE A 125 4.54 4.99 16.02
CA ILE A 125 3.44 5.62 16.76
C ILE A 125 3.65 5.40 18.24
N ASN A 126 3.67 6.49 19.02
CA ASN A 126 3.85 6.48 20.48
C ASN A 126 2.52 6.47 21.23
N GLY A 127 1.49 7.13 20.69
CA GLY A 127 0.18 7.21 21.31
C GLY A 127 -0.74 8.23 20.63
N LEU A 128 -1.84 8.53 21.29
CA LEU A 128 -2.71 9.62 20.89
C LEU A 128 -2.10 10.95 21.29
N LEU A 129 -2.41 12.01 20.56
CA LEU A 129 -2.14 13.38 21.02
C LEU A 129 -3.03 13.70 22.24
N ASP A 130 -2.45 14.31 23.26
CA ASP A 130 -3.18 14.77 24.45
C ASP A 130 -4.07 15.99 24.12
#